data_46cf58d61cc3b1e71562858ab4fd93f7
#
_entry.id   46cf58d61cc3b1e71562858ab4fd93f7
#
_cell.length_a   1.000
_cell.length_b   1.000
_cell.length_c   1.000
_cell.angle_alpha   90.00
_cell.angle_beta   90.00
_cell.angle_gamma   90.00
#
_symmetry.space_group_name_H-M   'P 1'
#
loop_
_entity.id
_entity.type
_entity.pdbx_description
1 polymer ?
#
loop_
_entity_poly.entity_id
_entity_poly.type
_entity_poly.pdbx_seq_one_letter_code
_entity_poly.pdbx_strand_id
1 'polypeptide(L)'
;MKWLKRCKQSSEFGIDVSTVRCISAASSAAIDEAAQALVSGSLLGLPTETVYGLAADANNAAAVAAIFAAKGRPADHPLIVHVAPQPNREAWNTMLAALCDGVPAMAWPLITAFWPGPLTLILPRRPSVCSAAAGGQRTVGVRCPSHPVAQAVL
;
A
#
# COMPACT_ATOMS: atom_id res chain seq x y z
N MET A 1 -5.83 1.53 -24.12
CA MET A 1 -4.54 1.84 -24.76
C MET A 1 -4.30 3.35 -24.96
N LYS A 2 -4.89 4.23 -24.13
CA LYS A 2 -4.75 5.71 -24.24
C LYS A 2 -4.02 6.37 -23.06
N TRP A 3 -3.62 5.64 -22.02
CA TRP A 3 -2.99 6.19 -20.81
C TRP A 3 -1.46 6.26 -20.84
N LEU A 4 -0.80 5.50 -21.69
CA LEU A 4 0.68 5.52 -21.82
C LEU A 4 1.25 6.80 -22.46
N LYS A 5 0.41 7.64 -23.08
CA LYS A 5 0.85 8.91 -23.69
C LYS A 5 0.89 10.10 -22.72
N ARG A 6 0.38 9.97 -21.49
CA ARG A 6 0.33 11.08 -20.51
C ARG A 6 1.52 11.17 -19.55
N CYS A 7 2.36 10.13 -19.45
CA CYS A 7 3.59 10.21 -18.65
C CYS A 7 4.66 11.18 -19.22
N LYS A 8 4.49 11.65 -20.46
CA LYS A 8 5.46 12.57 -21.11
C LYS A 8 5.14 14.06 -20.98
N GLN A 9 4.07 14.45 -20.27
CA GLN A 9 3.60 15.85 -20.24
C GLN A 9 3.20 16.32 -18.84
N SER A 10 4.10 16.31 -17.88
CA SER A 10 3.86 17.05 -16.62
C SER A 10 5.12 17.70 -16.10
N SER A 11 5.69 18.62 -16.91
CA SER A 11 6.68 19.60 -16.45
C SER A 11 6.09 20.71 -15.58
N GLU A 12 4.77 20.73 -15.37
CA GLU A 12 4.08 21.81 -14.63
C GLU A 12 4.22 21.72 -13.10
N PHE A 13 4.71 20.60 -12.54
CA PHE A 13 4.83 20.43 -11.09
C PHE A 13 6.28 20.25 -10.60
N GLY A 14 7.30 20.54 -11.40
CA GLY A 14 8.70 20.46 -10.97
C GLY A 14 9.18 19.03 -10.67
N ILE A 15 8.40 18.00 -11.03
CA ILE A 15 8.79 16.59 -10.88
C ILE A 15 9.59 16.18 -12.12
N ASP A 16 10.84 15.80 -11.94
CA ASP A 16 11.62 15.18 -13.01
C ASP A 16 11.07 13.79 -13.34
N VAL A 17 10.20 13.76 -14.36
CA VAL A 17 9.61 12.50 -14.84
C VAL A 17 10.57 11.65 -15.66
N SER A 18 11.79 12.13 -15.94
CA SER A 18 12.81 11.38 -16.68
C SER A 18 13.31 10.15 -15.89
N THR A 19 13.17 10.18 -14.57
CA THR A 19 13.55 9.09 -13.66
C THR A 19 12.40 8.10 -13.39
N VAL A 20 11.17 8.39 -13.84
CA VAL A 20 10.00 7.52 -13.62
C VAL A 20 10.01 6.40 -14.66
N ARG A 21 10.15 5.17 -14.17
CA ARG A 21 10.04 3.97 -15.00
C ARG A 21 8.62 3.42 -14.94
N CYS A 22 8.00 3.26 -16.13
CA CYS A 22 6.70 2.60 -16.25
C CYS A 22 6.92 1.10 -16.52
N ILE A 23 6.34 0.24 -15.67
CA ILE A 23 6.40 -1.22 -15.80
C ILE A 23 5.01 -1.70 -16.25
N SER A 24 4.96 -2.49 -17.32
CA SER A 24 3.72 -3.12 -17.77
C SER A 24 3.44 -4.36 -16.91
N ALA A 25 2.33 -4.38 -16.20
CA ALA A 25 1.92 -5.52 -15.35
C ALA A 25 1.40 -6.74 -16.17
N ALA A 26 1.79 -6.85 -17.44
CA ALA A 26 1.33 -7.93 -18.32
C ALA A 26 2.07 -9.27 -18.12
N SER A 27 3.14 -9.30 -17.33
CA SER A 27 3.94 -10.51 -17.07
C SER A 27 4.25 -10.69 -15.60
N SER A 28 4.45 -11.94 -15.15
CA SER A 28 4.90 -12.25 -13.79
C SER A 28 6.23 -11.58 -13.47
N ALA A 29 7.17 -11.58 -14.40
CA ALA A 29 8.48 -10.95 -14.21
C ALA A 29 8.36 -9.44 -13.90
N ALA A 30 7.39 -8.74 -14.48
CA ALA A 30 7.13 -7.33 -14.18
C ALA A 30 6.52 -7.14 -12.78
N ILE A 31 5.69 -8.06 -12.33
CA ILE A 31 5.16 -8.08 -10.96
C ILE A 31 6.28 -8.34 -9.95
N ASP A 32 7.13 -9.32 -10.21
CA ASP A 32 8.28 -9.65 -9.36
C ASP A 32 9.25 -8.46 -9.26
N GLU A 33 9.51 -7.78 -10.38
CA GLU A 33 10.33 -6.56 -10.40
C GLU A 33 9.70 -5.45 -9.55
N ALA A 34 8.39 -5.24 -9.63
CA ALA A 34 7.68 -4.25 -8.83
C ALA A 34 7.74 -4.58 -7.32
N ALA A 35 7.54 -5.86 -6.94
CA ALA A 35 7.67 -6.32 -5.57
C ALA A 35 9.11 -6.12 -5.04
N GLN A 36 10.13 -6.48 -5.82
CA GLN A 36 11.54 -6.26 -5.47
C GLN A 36 11.87 -4.77 -5.29
N ALA A 37 11.30 -3.89 -6.11
CA ALA A 37 11.45 -2.45 -5.95
C ALA A 37 10.92 -1.97 -4.59
N LEU A 38 9.75 -2.44 -4.13
CA LEU A 38 9.22 -2.13 -2.80
C LEU A 38 10.15 -2.65 -1.68
N VAL A 39 10.57 -3.91 -1.77
CA VAL A 39 11.48 -4.53 -0.78
C VAL A 39 12.81 -3.77 -0.70
N SER A 40 13.33 -3.26 -1.83
CA SER A 40 14.55 -2.45 -1.86
C SER A 40 14.37 -1.01 -1.33
N GLY A 41 13.15 -0.63 -0.93
CA GLY A 41 12.83 0.70 -0.40
C GLY A 41 12.46 1.74 -1.45
N SER A 42 12.25 1.33 -2.69
CA SER A 42 11.80 2.24 -3.75
C SER A 42 10.31 2.57 -3.61
N LEU A 43 9.90 3.70 -4.20
CA LEU A 43 8.48 4.05 -4.33
C LEU A 43 7.88 3.42 -5.58
N LEU A 44 6.63 2.97 -5.48
CA LEU A 44 5.89 2.37 -6.58
C LEU A 44 4.51 3.02 -6.75
N GLY A 45 4.16 3.42 -7.98
CA GLY A 45 2.78 3.76 -8.33
C GLY A 45 1.96 2.48 -8.50
N LEU A 46 1.15 2.13 -7.49
CA LEU A 46 0.37 0.88 -7.44
C LEU A 46 -1.08 1.15 -7.82
N PRO A 47 -1.64 0.47 -8.84
CA PRO A 47 -3.06 0.57 -9.17
C PRO A 47 -3.92 -0.12 -8.11
N THR A 48 -5.02 0.52 -7.74
CA THR A 48 -6.06 -0.08 -6.91
C THR A 48 -7.43 0.04 -7.61
N GLU A 49 -8.46 -0.58 -7.08
CA GLU A 49 -9.82 -0.47 -7.63
C GLU A 49 -10.41 0.94 -7.48
N THR A 50 -9.77 1.80 -6.67
CA THR A 50 -10.21 3.19 -6.50
C THR A 50 -9.34 4.18 -7.28
N VAL A 51 -8.05 4.24 -6.95
CA VAL A 51 -7.09 5.18 -7.56
C VAL A 51 -5.70 4.54 -7.61
N TYR A 52 -4.78 5.14 -8.38
CA TYR A 52 -3.35 4.85 -8.22
C TYR A 52 -2.85 5.42 -6.90
N GLY A 53 -2.27 4.56 -6.07
CA GLY A 53 -1.60 4.93 -4.82
C GLY A 53 -0.08 4.98 -4.99
N LEU A 54 0.59 5.87 -4.27
CA LEU A 54 2.04 5.80 -4.10
C LEU A 54 2.33 4.86 -2.94
N ALA A 55 2.99 3.75 -3.22
CA ALA A 55 3.28 2.68 -2.28
C ALA A 55 4.78 2.62 -1.92
N ALA A 56 5.06 2.15 -0.73
CA ALA A 56 6.38 1.82 -0.21
C ALA A 56 6.25 0.69 0.80
N ASP A 57 7.36 0.03 1.15
CA ASP A 57 7.38 -0.91 2.27
C ASP A 57 7.07 -0.18 3.59
N ALA A 58 5.97 -0.54 4.23
CA ALA A 58 5.48 0.07 5.46
C ALA A 58 6.42 -0.14 6.67
N ASN A 59 7.31 -1.14 6.62
CA ASN A 59 8.32 -1.41 7.64
C ASN A 59 9.63 -0.64 7.40
N ASN A 60 9.81 -0.04 6.23
CA ASN A 60 10.97 0.78 5.91
C ASN A 60 10.65 2.26 6.17
N ALA A 61 11.11 2.79 7.29
CA ALA A 61 10.85 4.18 7.68
C ALA A 61 11.37 5.20 6.66
N ALA A 62 12.49 4.93 6.00
CA ALA A 62 13.05 5.82 4.97
C ALA A 62 12.16 5.84 3.72
N ALA A 63 11.66 4.68 3.29
CA ALA A 63 10.74 4.58 2.16
C ALA A 63 9.39 5.26 2.47
N VAL A 64 8.88 5.11 3.70
CA VAL A 64 7.68 5.82 4.16
C VAL A 64 7.90 7.34 4.17
N ALA A 65 9.05 7.82 4.67
CA ALA A 65 9.38 9.24 4.64
C ALA A 65 9.45 9.80 3.20
N ALA A 66 9.93 8.99 2.24
CA ALA A 66 9.96 9.37 0.83
C ALA A 66 8.55 9.56 0.23
N ILE A 67 7.51 8.81 0.70
CA ILE A 67 6.10 9.06 0.31
C ILE A 67 5.68 10.47 0.75
N PHE A 68 5.95 10.84 2.00
CA PHE A 68 5.57 12.16 2.53
C PHE A 68 6.28 13.28 1.76
N ALA A 69 7.59 13.13 1.50
CA ALA A 69 8.37 14.07 0.72
C ALA A 69 7.80 14.22 -0.71
N ALA A 70 7.55 13.11 -1.40
CA ALA A 70 7.02 13.12 -2.76
C ALA A 70 5.61 13.74 -2.87
N LYS A 71 4.78 13.61 -1.81
CA LYS A 71 3.42 14.15 -1.78
C LYS A 71 3.33 15.55 -1.17
N GLY A 72 4.40 16.09 -0.61
CA GLY A 72 4.38 17.35 0.14
C GLY A 72 3.43 17.30 1.35
N ARG A 73 3.27 16.12 1.98
CA ARG A 73 2.36 15.92 3.12
C ARG A 73 3.11 15.91 4.44
N PRO A 74 2.50 16.45 5.52
CA PRO A 74 3.03 16.31 6.87
C PRO A 74 3.16 14.83 7.28
N ALA A 75 4.23 14.49 8.01
CA ALA A 75 4.53 13.11 8.42
C ALA A 75 3.59 12.56 9.50
N ASP A 76 2.77 13.40 10.11
CA ASP A 76 1.74 13.04 11.10
C ASP A 76 0.42 12.54 10.46
N HIS A 77 0.29 12.63 9.13
CA HIS A 77 -0.85 12.07 8.42
C HIS A 77 -0.67 10.55 8.24
N PRO A 78 -1.55 9.70 8.84
CA PRO A 78 -1.40 8.26 8.71
C PRO A 78 -1.60 7.76 7.27
N LEU A 79 -0.81 6.76 6.89
CA LEU A 79 -0.95 6.03 5.64
C LEU A 79 -1.74 4.75 5.85
N ILE A 80 -2.36 4.24 4.76
CA ILE A 80 -3.08 2.97 4.78
C ILE A 80 -2.10 1.85 4.41
N VAL A 81 -1.98 0.86 5.28
CA VAL A 81 -1.20 -0.35 5.00
C VAL A 81 -2.06 -1.30 4.14
N HIS A 82 -1.54 -1.65 2.98
CA HIS A 82 -2.19 -2.61 2.08
C HIS A 82 -1.65 -4.02 2.35
N VAL A 83 -2.53 -5.00 2.29
CA VAL A 83 -2.21 -6.41 2.59
C VAL A 83 -2.73 -7.34 1.49
N ALA A 84 -2.02 -8.43 1.26
CA ALA A 84 -2.44 -9.47 0.32
C ALA A 84 -3.70 -10.20 0.80
N PRO A 85 -4.57 -10.69 -0.11
CA PRO A 85 -5.73 -11.48 0.26
C PRO A 85 -5.31 -12.81 0.92
N GLN A 86 -6.12 -13.26 1.88
CA GLN A 86 -5.87 -14.49 2.62
C GLN A 86 -6.96 -15.53 2.34
N PRO A 87 -6.61 -16.83 2.28
CA PRO A 87 -7.54 -17.87 1.86
C PRO A 87 -8.64 -18.19 2.87
N ASN A 88 -8.42 -17.91 4.15
CA ASN A 88 -9.36 -18.23 5.22
C ASN A 88 -9.13 -17.33 6.45
N ARG A 89 -10.05 -17.44 7.43
CA ARG A 89 -10.03 -16.64 8.65
C ARG A 89 -8.76 -16.83 9.49
N GLU A 90 -8.22 -18.04 9.54
CA GLU A 90 -7.01 -18.33 10.32
C GLU A 90 -5.79 -17.63 9.73
N ALA A 91 -5.61 -17.70 8.40
CA ALA A 91 -4.57 -16.98 7.68
C ALA A 91 -4.70 -15.46 7.85
N TRP A 92 -5.93 -14.92 7.77
CA TRP A 92 -6.21 -13.51 8.08
C TRP A 92 -5.79 -13.15 9.50
N ASN A 93 -6.12 -14.01 10.48
CA ASN A 93 -5.78 -13.77 11.89
C ASN A 93 -4.26 -13.73 12.08
N THR A 94 -3.54 -14.65 11.49
CA THR A 94 -2.08 -14.73 11.54
C THR A 94 -1.44 -13.48 10.92
N MET A 95 -1.87 -13.07 9.72
CA MET A 95 -1.36 -11.91 9.03
C MET A 95 -1.67 -10.62 9.79
N LEU A 96 -2.92 -10.43 10.23
CA LEU A 96 -3.32 -9.24 10.98
C LEU A 96 -2.65 -9.17 12.36
N ALA A 97 -2.38 -10.29 13.01
CA ALA A 97 -1.65 -10.35 14.28
C ALA A 97 -0.19 -9.86 14.14
N ALA A 98 0.38 -9.88 12.94
CA ALA A 98 1.69 -9.26 12.69
C ALA A 98 1.63 -7.73 12.71
N LEU A 99 0.51 -7.12 12.37
CA LEU A 99 0.31 -5.67 12.28
C LEU A 99 -0.41 -5.08 13.50
N CYS A 100 -1.38 -5.82 14.04
CA CYS A 100 -2.37 -5.34 14.98
C CYS A 100 -2.24 -6.02 16.36
N ASP A 101 -2.58 -5.28 17.40
CA ASP A 101 -2.72 -5.79 18.75
C ASP A 101 -4.17 -6.26 18.99
N GLY A 102 -4.50 -7.39 18.30
CA GLY A 102 -5.83 -7.96 18.25
C GLY A 102 -6.74 -7.37 17.16
N VAL A 103 -7.67 -8.20 16.70
CA VAL A 103 -8.72 -7.84 15.73
C VAL A 103 -10.06 -7.89 16.45
N PRO A 104 -10.76 -6.76 16.61
CA PRO A 104 -12.08 -6.74 17.27
C PRO A 104 -13.06 -7.69 16.59
N ALA A 105 -13.92 -8.36 17.39
CA ALA A 105 -14.88 -9.33 16.85
C ALA A 105 -15.79 -8.73 15.76
N MET A 106 -16.18 -7.46 15.92
CA MET A 106 -16.98 -6.72 14.95
C MET A 106 -16.29 -6.47 13.60
N ALA A 107 -14.96 -6.58 13.51
CA ALA A 107 -14.24 -6.40 12.26
C ALA A 107 -14.39 -7.61 11.32
N TRP A 108 -14.61 -8.80 11.86
CA TRP A 108 -14.65 -10.04 11.06
C TRP A 108 -15.79 -10.08 10.03
N PRO A 109 -17.05 -9.72 10.36
CA PRO A 109 -18.11 -9.62 9.35
C PRO A 109 -17.77 -8.64 8.23
N LEU A 110 -17.10 -7.52 8.55
CA LEU A 110 -16.67 -6.52 7.58
C LEU A 110 -15.55 -7.03 6.67
N ILE A 111 -14.55 -7.71 7.23
CA ILE A 111 -13.50 -8.36 6.46
C ILE A 111 -14.11 -9.37 5.48
N THR A 112 -14.99 -10.23 5.97
CA THR A 112 -15.62 -11.28 5.14
C THR A 112 -16.48 -10.69 4.01
N ALA A 113 -17.18 -9.58 4.28
CA ALA A 113 -18.10 -8.98 3.31
C ALA A 113 -17.40 -8.06 2.30
N PHE A 114 -16.31 -7.38 2.68
CA PHE A 114 -15.77 -6.27 1.90
C PHE A 114 -14.30 -6.41 1.51
N TRP A 115 -13.58 -7.44 1.95
CA TRP A 115 -12.22 -7.72 1.51
C TRP A 115 -12.16 -8.97 0.62
N PRO A 116 -11.43 -8.88 -0.49
CA PRO A 116 -10.72 -7.72 -1.06
C PRO A 116 -11.67 -6.62 -1.54
N GLY A 117 -11.33 -5.34 -1.26
CA GLY A 117 -12.16 -4.21 -1.68
C GLY A 117 -11.72 -2.86 -1.10
N PRO A 118 -12.53 -1.82 -1.28
CA PRO A 118 -12.16 -0.44 -0.94
C PRO A 118 -12.23 -0.13 0.57
N LEU A 119 -12.74 -1.05 1.40
CA LEU A 119 -12.90 -0.82 2.83
C LEU A 119 -11.54 -0.76 3.54
N THR A 120 -11.28 0.33 4.25
CA THR A 120 -10.16 0.47 5.20
C THR A 120 -10.69 0.27 6.61
N LEU A 121 -10.08 -0.64 7.36
CA LEU A 121 -10.33 -0.83 8.79
C LEU A 121 -9.26 -0.11 9.61
N ILE A 122 -9.68 0.62 10.63
CA ILE A 122 -8.78 1.22 11.61
C ILE A 122 -8.67 0.27 12.80
N LEU A 123 -7.50 -0.34 12.95
CA LEU A 123 -7.26 -1.39 13.96
C LEU A 123 -6.19 -0.95 14.98
N PRO A 124 -6.22 -1.46 16.23
CA PRO A 124 -5.16 -1.23 17.21
C PRO A 124 -3.82 -1.72 16.66
N ARG A 125 -2.82 -0.85 16.58
CA ARG A 125 -1.50 -1.15 16.01
C ARG A 125 -0.59 -1.78 17.05
N ARG A 126 0.20 -2.78 16.66
CA ARG A 126 1.34 -3.24 17.48
C ARG A 126 2.37 -2.11 17.58
N PRO A 127 2.86 -1.78 18.78
CA PRO A 127 3.72 -0.61 18.99
C PRO A 127 4.95 -0.53 18.09
N SER A 128 5.58 -1.69 17.79
CA SER A 128 6.83 -1.77 17.03
C SER A 128 6.66 -1.83 15.51
N VAL A 129 5.42 -1.91 15.00
CA VAL A 129 5.15 -2.19 13.58
C VAL A 129 4.58 -0.95 12.89
N CYS A 130 5.03 -0.66 11.67
CA CYS A 130 4.51 0.42 10.81
C CYS A 130 4.40 1.79 11.51
N SER A 131 5.29 2.10 12.46
CA SER A 131 5.21 3.32 13.28
C SER A 131 5.30 4.59 12.43
N ALA A 132 6.15 4.61 11.42
CA ALA A 132 6.28 5.73 10.49
C ALA A 132 5.00 5.91 9.65
N ALA A 133 4.38 4.82 9.19
CA ALA A 133 3.14 4.86 8.42
C ALA A 133 1.93 5.29 9.26
N ALA A 134 1.96 5.06 10.57
CA ALA A 134 0.88 5.39 11.48
C ALA A 134 0.82 6.88 11.89
N GLY A 135 1.79 7.70 11.49
CA GLY A 135 1.80 9.13 11.84
C GLY A 135 1.76 9.39 13.35
N GLY A 136 2.42 8.54 14.16
CA GLY A 136 2.43 8.62 15.63
C GLY A 136 1.17 8.08 16.33
N GLN A 137 0.19 7.54 15.57
CA GLN A 137 -1.06 7.02 16.15
C GLN A 137 -0.90 5.61 16.73
N ARG A 138 -1.76 5.28 17.69
CA ARG A 138 -1.87 3.93 18.29
C ARG A 138 -2.69 2.96 17.43
N THR A 139 -3.19 3.42 16.31
CA THR A 139 -3.98 2.64 15.35
C THR A 139 -3.29 2.60 13.99
N VAL A 140 -3.68 1.67 13.16
CA VAL A 140 -3.25 1.54 11.77
C VAL A 140 -4.44 1.32 10.86
N GLY A 141 -4.49 2.03 9.74
CA GLY A 141 -5.43 1.77 8.67
C GLY A 141 -4.95 0.58 7.84
N VAL A 142 -5.76 -0.46 7.73
CA VAL A 142 -5.45 -1.67 6.95
C VAL A 142 -6.51 -1.87 5.88
N ARG A 143 -6.08 -2.22 4.67
CA ARG A 143 -6.96 -2.51 3.53
C ARG A 143 -6.40 -3.65 2.68
N CYS A 144 -7.28 -4.52 2.22
CA CYS A 144 -6.94 -5.50 1.19
C CYS A 144 -7.55 -5.04 -0.14
N PRO A 145 -6.75 -4.48 -1.08
CA PRO A 145 -7.27 -3.99 -2.35
C PRO A 145 -7.73 -5.15 -3.24
N SER A 146 -8.74 -4.92 -4.10
CA SER A 146 -9.26 -5.94 -5.02
C SER A 146 -8.61 -5.90 -6.41
N HIS A 147 -7.78 -4.91 -6.72
CA HIS A 147 -7.14 -4.82 -8.02
C HIS A 147 -6.11 -5.95 -8.21
N PRO A 148 -6.17 -6.74 -9.30
CA PRO A 148 -5.31 -7.93 -9.49
C PRO A 148 -3.82 -7.64 -9.41
N VAL A 149 -3.37 -6.51 -10.00
CA VAL A 149 -1.95 -6.12 -9.94
C VAL A 149 -1.52 -5.79 -8.51
N ALA A 150 -2.37 -5.10 -7.73
CA ALA A 150 -2.05 -4.82 -6.34
C ALA A 150 -1.91 -6.12 -5.53
N GLN A 151 -2.84 -7.05 -5.71
CA GLN A 151 -2.80 -8.35 -5.02
C GLN A 151 -1.58 -9.19 -5.38
N ALA A 152 -1.13 -9.11 -6.64
CA ALA A 152 0.02 -9.86 -7.11
C ALA A 152 1.37 -9.27 -6.64
N VAL A 153 1.42 -7.95 -6.38
CA VAL A 153 2.62 -7.27 -5.87
C VAL A 153 2.75 -7.42 -4.35
N LEU A 154 1.61 -7.51 -3.61
CA LEU A 154 1.55 -7.63 -2.15
C LEU A 154 1.85 -9.05 -1.68
#